data_6ded865060fab5223941f09b4521782a
#
_entry.id   6ded865060fab5223941f09b4521782a
#
_cell.length_a   1.000
_cell.length_b   1.000
_cell.length_c   1.000
_cell.angle_alpha   90.00
_cell.angle_beta   90.00
_cell.angle_gamma   90.00
#
_symmetry.space_group_name_H-M   'P 1'
#
loop_
_entity.id
_entity.type
_entity.pdbx_description
1 polymer ?
#
loop_
_entity_poly.entity_id
_entity_poly.type
_entity_poly.pdbx_seq_one_letter_code
_entity_poly.pdbx_strand_id
1 'polypeptide(L)'
;MLDGRVAALMLLRLSLLPQRGNALCTNAVRTPPRVHILVEQPIRHLLGKKTLTLEMPPSSGGRPLGALRDAIRERCNPDVEALLEIRHGRRTVAEDGDLAEVLTKTGKLGVEPTLRLVARDLDRIPAPPTAADPLPPQRGTLRLVSFFRFAALSDEQRDHLQPSLQMLLETLNCRGSIYLAPEGVNGQLSVPATELEELRRAMAALPGLDGLELNVQHPSLGTIDADADPTPYRKLVVRKKRQILTDGLSQSSTASPALDWSRSGTELEAAEWHEMLPADGAAGEDAAPLLLDCRNGYESDAGTFEGAEALNTEVFSESWDVLRQKLDGVPKDRPIMMFCTGGIRCVKTNAFVEQELGFTRTYRLRDGIHGYLRHAMETPGLQSKWTGENFVFYEQGMGSESGAEDEPEGEE
;
A
#
# COMPACT_ATOMS: atom_id res chain seq x y z
N MET A 1 -59.04 19.98 18.37
CA MET A 1 -59.48 18.62 17.94
C MET A 1 -58.35 18.09 17.06
N LEU A 2 -57.46 17.31 17.64
CA LEU A 2 -56.37 16.65 16.91
C LEU A 2 -56.88 15.37 16.30
N ASP A 3 -56.62 15.24 15.02
CA ASP A 3 -57.12 14.20 14.13
C ASP A 3 -56.81 12.78 14.65
N GLY A 4 -57.83 11.91 14.73
CA GLY A 4 -57.77 10.57 15.32
C GLY A 4 -56.83 9.58 14.60
N ARG A 5 -56.13 10.00 13.53
CA ARG A 5 -55.14 9.21 12.80
C ARG A 5 -53.74 9.26 13.42
N VAL A 6 -53.43 10.30 14.21
CA VAL A 6 -52.10 10.44 14.85
C VAL A 6 -52.04 9.62 16.15
N ALA A 7 -53.18 9.47 16.83
CA ALA A 7 -53.28 8.66 18.04
C ALA A 7 -53.17 7.12 17.75
N ALA A 8 -53.64 6.67 16.60
CA ALA A 8 -53.54 5.27 16.21
C ALA A 8 -52.12 4.83 15.82
N LEU A 9 -51.30 5.73 15.28
CA LEU A 9 -49.90 5.44 14.94
C LEU A 9 -48.96 5.44 16.15
N MET A 10 -49.28 6.15 17.21
CA MET A 10 -48.51 6.11 18.47
C MET A 10 -48.83 4.87 19.31
N LEU A 11 -50.03 4.33 19.26
CA LEU A 11 -50.41 3.11 19.98
C LEU A 11 -49.85 1.85 19.30
N LEU A 12 -49.62 1.85 18.00
CA LEU A 12 -49.01 0.70 17.31
C LEU A 12 -47.49 0.61 17.50
N ARG A 13 -46.82 1.68 17.95
CA ARG A 13 -45.36 1.67 18.24
C ARG A 13 -45.04 1.23 19.68
N LEU A 14 -46.02 1.21 20.58
CA LEU A 14 -45.78 0.81 21.95
C LEU A 14 -46.07 -0.69 22.20
N SER A 15 -46.68 -1.41 21.25
CA SER A 15 -46.93 -2.85 21.34
C SER A 15 -45.83 -3.74 20.77
N LEU A 16 -44.72 -3.17 20.30
CA LEU A 16 -43.58 -3.91 19.76
C LEU A 16 -42.32 -3.87 20.65
N LEU A 17 -42.43 -3.48 21.90
CA LEU A 17 -41.36 -3.69 22.87
C LEU A 17 -41.43 -5.16 23.34
N PRO A 18 -40.36 -5.97 23.14
CA PRO A 18 -40.35 -7.33 23.62
C PRO A 18 -40.39 -7.32 25.15
N GLN A 19 -41.42 -7.95 25.71
CA GLN A 19 -41.48 -8.27 27.13
C GLN A 19 -40.27 -9.14 27.47
N ARG A 20 -39.54 -8.76 28.52
CA ARG A 20 -38.50 -9.58 29.13
C ARG A 20 -39.14 -10.87 29.64
N GLY A 21 -39.04 -11.92 28.86
CA GLY A 21 -39.41 -13.27 29.20
C GLY A 21 -38.36 -14.23 28.69
N ASN A 22 -37.68 -14.88 29.60
CA ASN A 22 -36.88 -16.10 29.47
C ASN A 22 -35.97 -16.23 28.26
N ALA A 23 -34.69 -16.07 28.52
CA ALA A 23 -33.58 -16.47 27.65
C ALA A 23 -33.73 -17.98 27.29
N LEU A 24 -34.32 -18.25 26.15
CA LEU A 24 -34.01 -19.46 25.40
C LEU A 24 -32.63 -19.20 24.80
N CYS A 25 -31.61 -19.87 25.35
CA CYS A 25 -30.31 -20.02 24.75
C CYS A 25 -30.46 -20.64 23.35
N THR A 26 -30.69 -19.81 22.34
CA THR A 26 -30.36 -20.22 21.00
C THR A 26 -28.85 -20.25 20.96
N ASN A 27 -28.26 -21.43 20.92
CA ASN A 27 -26.88 -21.66 20.51
C ASN A 27 -26.76 -21.16 19.06
N ALA A 28 -26.57 -19.85 18.88
CA ALA A 28 -26.02 -19.31 17.68
C ALA A 28 -24.59 -19.89 17.63
N VAL A 29 -24.36 -20.80 16.71
CA VAL A 29 -23.02 -21.31 16.40
C VAL A 29 -22.23 -20.06 16.01
N ARG A 30 -21.48 -19.53 16.97
CA ARG A 30 -20.53 -18.43 16.67
C ARG A 30 -19.49 -19.03 15.75
N THR A 31 -19.50 -18.61 14.51
CA THR A 31 -18.39 -18.91 13.60
C THR A 31 -17.09 -18.54 14.31
N PRO A 32 -16.08 -19.41 14.33
CA PRO A 32 -14.82 -19.12 14.97
C PRO A 32 -14.22 -17.84 14.35
N PRO A 33 -13.61 -16.97 15.15
CA PRO A 33 -12.97 -15.77 14.63
C PRO A 33 -11.87 -16.17 13.65
N ARG A 34 -11.80 -15.48 12.52
CA ARG A 34 -10.76 -15.67 11.52
C ARG A 34 -9.64 -14.67 11.76
N VAL A 35 -8.43 -15.09 11.43
CA VAL A 35 -7.23 -14.26 11.46
C VAL A 35 -6.59 -14.34 10.09
N HIS A 36 -6.36 -13.19 9.48
CA HIS A 36 -5.59 -13.09 8.26
C HIS A 36 -4.12 -12.91 8.60
N ILE A 37 -3.25 -13.63 7.91
CA ILE A 37 -1.80 -13.51 8.07
C ILE A 37 -1.21 -13.09 6.74
N LEU A 38 -0.69 -11.90 6.68
CA LEU A 38 0.09 -11.41 5.56
C LEU A 38 1.52 -11.97 5.67
N VAL A 39 1.95 -12.72 4.67
CA VAL A 39 3.29 -13.30 4.60
C VAL A 39 4.21 -12.34 3.86
N GLU A 40 5.21 -11.80 4.53
CA GLU A 40 6.12 -10.82 3.95
C GLU A 40 7.23 -11.44 3.10
N GLN A 41 7.80 -10.65 2.22
CA GLN A 41 9.07 -10.99 1.58
C GLN A 41 10.20 -10.93 2.66
N PRO A 42 11.26 -11.72 2.56
CA PRO A 42 11.52 -12.74 1.52
C PRO A 42 10.94 -14.12 1.80
N ILE A 43 10.12 -14.31 2.83
CA ILE A 43 9.68 -15.63 3.31
C ILE A 43 8.48 -16.23 2.54
N ARG A 44 7.90 -15.52 1.59
CA ARG A 44 6.74 -16.00 0.82
C ARG A 44 6.99 -17.33 0.10
N HIS A 45 8.19 -17.53 -0.41
CA HIS A 45 8.54 -18.75 -1.11
C HIS A 45 8.52 -20.00 -0.20
N LEU A 46 8.69 -19.82 1.11
CA LEU A 46 8.67 -20.91 2.09
C LEU A 46 7.24 -21.41 2.37
N LEU A 47 6.26 -20.56 2.18
CA LEU A 47 4.85 -20.83 2.47
C LEU A 47 3.99 -20.96 1.21
N GLY A 48 4.54 -20.59 0.05
CA GLY A 48 3.85 -20.67 -1.25
C GLY A 48 2.63 -19.75 -1.41
N LYS A 49 2.34 -18.92 -0.40
CA LYS A 49 1.16 -18.03 -0.37
C LYS A 49 1.52 -16.64 0.15
N LYS A 50 0.79 -15.65 -0.32
CA LYS A 50 0.91 -14.27 0.14
C LYS A 50 0.12 -14.02 1.42
N THR A 51 -1.02 -14.66 1.55
CA THR A 51 -1.92 -14.53 2.69
C THR A 51 -2.39 -15.90 3.13
N LEU A 52 -2.46 -16.11 4.44
CA LEU A 52 -3.04 -17.27 5.09
C LEU A 52 -4.26 -16.80 5.89
N THR A 53 -5.42 -17.39 5.65
CA THR A 53 -6.59 -17.19 6.50
C THR A 53 -6.73 -18.40 7.40
N LEU A 54 -6.73 -18.18 8.71
CA LEU A 54 -6.81 -19.22 9.72
C LEU A 54 -8.04 -19.03 10.60
N GLU A 55 -8.79 -20.09 10.83
CA GLU A 55 -9.87 -20.10 11.81
C GLU A 55 -9.27 -20.36 13.20
N MET A 56 -9.53 -19.43 14.12
CA MET A 56 -9.04 -19.56 15.47
C MET A 56 -9.93 -20.55 16.26
N PRO A 57 -9.33 -21.44 17.06
CA PRO A 57 -10.11 -22.34 17.89
C PRO A 57 -10.98 -21.53 18.89
N PRO A 58 -12.16 -22.05 19.25
CA PRO A 58 -13.03 -21.39 20.22
C PRO A 58 -12.25 -21.19 21.54
N SER A 59 -12.46 -20.04 22.17
CA SER A 59 -11.72 -19.49 23.32
C SER A 59 -11.80 -20.30 24.64
N SER A 60 -12.24 -21.54 24.59
CA SER A 60 -12.33 -22.43 25.76
C SER A 60 -11.03 -23.19 26.01
N GLY A 61 -10.08 -22.55 26.71
CA GLY A 61 -8.97 -23.25 27.38
C GLY A 61 -7.72 -23.53 26.54
N GLY A 62 -7.62 -23.12 25.29
CA GLY A 62 -6.43 -23.31 24.45
C GLY A 62 -5.48 -22.10 24.48
N ARG A 63 -4.22 -22.34 24.07
CA ARG A 63 -3.25 -21.27 23.85
C ARG A 63 -3.42 -20.76 22.40
N PRO A 64 -4.10 -19.65 22.16
CA PRO A 64 -4.46 -19.20 20.81
C PRO A 64 -3.23 -18.92 19.93
N LEU A 65 -2.15 -18.38 20.49
CA LEU A 65 -0.88 -18.18 19.77
C LEU A 65 -0.19 -19.51 19.45
N GLY A 66 -0.28 -20.50 20.34
CA GLY A 66 0.19 -21.86 20.09
C GLY A 66 -0.50 -22.48 18.88
N ALA A 67 -1.83 -22.43 18.84
CA ALA A 67 -2.63 -22.93 17.71
C ALA A 67 -2.30 -22.21 16.40
N LEU A 68 -2.05 -20.89 16.45
CA LEU A 68 -1.64 -20.10 15.30
C LEU A 68 -0.25 -20.54 14.79
N ARG A 69 0.70 -20.75 15.70
CA ARG A 69 2.04 -21.25 15.35
C ARG A 69 2.01 -22.67 14.80
N ASP A 70 1.18 -23.55 15.36
CA ASP A 70 1.02 -24.92 14.85
C ASP A 70 0.45 -24.92 13.43
N ALA A 71 -0.55 -24.08 13.17
CA ALA A 71 -1.10 -23.92 11.83
C ALA A 71 -0.10 -23.33 10.80
N ILE A 72 0.83 -22.49 11.25
CA ILE A 72 1.96 -22.03 10.42
C ILE A 72 2.95 -23.16 10.20
N ARG A 73 3.30 -23.90 11.27
CA ARG A 73 4.24 -25.04 11.22
C ARG A 73 3.78 -26.15 10.28
N GLU A 74 2.49 -26.44 10.24
CA GLU A 74 1.93 -27.42 9.31
C GLU A 74 2.13 -27.03 7.81
N ARG A 75 2.41 -25.75 7.55
CA ARG A 75 2.56 -25.20 6.19
C ARG A 75 3.99 -24.87 5.80
N CYS A 76 4.92 -24.93 6.73
CA CYS A 76 6.34 -24.70 6.48
C CYS A 76 7.20 -25.76 7.20
N ASN A 77 8.45 -25.87 6.78
CA ASN A 77 9.41 -26.73 7.49
C ASN A 77 9.56 -26.23 8.95
N PRO A 78 9.55 -27.14 9.96
CA PRO A 78 9.73 -26.81 11.36
C PRO A 78 10.98 -25.95 11.66
N ASP A 79 12.07 -26.18 10.94
CA ASP A 79 13.30 -25.40 11.08
C ASP A 79 13.12 -23.94 10.65
N VAL A 80 12.23 -23.70 9.71
CA VAL A 80 11.90 -22.36 9.21
C VAL A 80 10.96 -21.64 10.16
N GLU A 81 10.02 -22.34 10.79
CA GLU A 81 9.06 -21.71 11.74
C GLU A 81 9.79 -21.00 12.88
N ALA A 82 10.91 -21.57 13.38
CA ALA A 82 11.71 -20.96 14.41
C ALA A 82 12.34 -19.61 14.00
N LEU A 83 12.49 -19.37 12.71
CA LEU A 83 13.04 -18.14 12.14
C LEU A 83 11.97 -17.07 11.87
N LEU A 84 10.69 -17.37 12.13
CA LEU A 84 9.58 -16.49 11.83
C LEU A 84 9.08 -15.76 13.08
N GLU A 85 8.57 -14.56 12.87
CA GLU A 85 7.98 -13.70 13.90
C GLU A 85 6.61 -13.24 13.45
N ILE A 86 5.64 -13.27 14.37
CA ILE A 86 4.28 -12.77 14.13
C ILE A 86 4.21 -11.35 14.67
N ARG A 87 3.73 -10.40 13.84
CA ARG A 87 3.56 -9.00 14.22
C ARG A 87 2.14 -8.52 13.96
N HIS A 88 1.71 -7.55 14.75
CA HIS A 88 0.56 -6.70 14.48
C HIS A 88 1.05 -5.25 14.48
N GLY A 89 1.03 -4.60 13.31
CA GLY A 89 1.77 -3.36 13.12
C GLY A 89 3.27 -3.56 13.42
N ARG A 90 3.83 -2.71 14.26
CA ARG A 90 5.23 -2.82 14.74
C ARG A 90 5.42 -3.75 15.94
N ARG A 91 4.35 -4.13 16.60
CA ARG A 91 4.42 -4.90 17.84
C ARG A 91 4.54 -6.40 17.55
N THR A 92 5.52 -7.05 18.14
CA THR A 92 5.63 -8.51 18.10
C THR A 92 4.52 -9.13 18.92
N VAL A 93 3.85 -10.14 18.37
CA VAL A 93 2.87 -10.99 19.05
C VAL A 93 3.63 -12.19 19.61
N ALA A 94 4.19 -12.03 20.80
CA ALA A 94 5.08 -13.02 21.42
C ALA A 94 4.34 -13.96 22.37
N GLU A 95 3.27 -13.50 22.99
CA GLU A 95 2.51 -14.19 24.01
C GLU A 95 1.00 -14.26 23.68
N ASP A 96 0.30 -15.21 24.29
CA ASP A 96 -1.15 -15.35 24.13
C ASP A 96 -1.92 -14.07 24.51
N GLY A 97 -1.40 -13.29 25.47
CA GLY A 97 -1.95 -12.00 25.87
C GLY A 97 -1.92 -10.95 24.77
N ASP A 98 -0.84 -10.90 24.01
CA ASP A 98 -0.71 -9.97 22.88
C ASP A 98 -1.75 -10.28 21.81
N LEU A 99 -1.90 -11.56 21.45
CA LEU A 99 -2.89 -11.99 20.48
C LEU A 99 -4.32 -11.74 20.98
N ALA A 100 -4.58 -12.00 22.24
CA ALA A 100 -5.90 -11.76 22.86
C ALA A 100 -6.26 -10.25 22.83
N GLU A 101 -5.28 -9.36 23.02
CA GLU A 101 -5.48 -7.92 22.94
C GLU A 101 -5.86 -7.51 21.50
N VAL A 102 -5.15 -8.03 20.49
CA VAL A 102 -5.45 -7.77 19.07
C VAL A 102 -6.87 -8.25 18.74
N LEU A 103 -7.21 -9.51 19.06
CA LEU A 103 -8.52 -10.09 18.80
C LEU A 103 -9.66 -9.31 19.49
N THR A 104 -9.40 -8.80 20.70
CA THR A 104 -10.40 -8.02 21.45
C THR A 104 -10.62 -6.65 20.81
N LYS A 105 -9.55 -5.97 20.42
CA LYS A 105 -9.63 -4.65 19.76
C LYS A 105 -10.34 -4.73 18.43
N THR A 106 -9.93 -5.64 17.56
CA THR A 106 -10.53 -5.82 16.23
C THR A 106 -11.97 -6.35 16.31
N GLY A 107 -12.26 -7.26 17.24
CA GLY A 107 -13.63 -7.76 17.47
C GLY A 107 -14.61 -6.67 17.92
N LYS A 108 -14.14 -5.67 18.70
CA LYS A 108 -14.97 -4.50 19.05
C LYS A 108 -15.28 -3.60 17.86
N LEU A 109 -14.43 -3.61 16.85
CA LEU A 109 -14.60 -2.86 15.61
C LEU A 109 -15.35 -3.64 14.54
N GLY A 110 -15.65 -4.94 14.77
CA GLY A 110 -16.30 -5.81 13.79
C GLY A 110 -15.40 -6.20 12.60
N VAL A 111 -14.09 -6.10 12.77
CA VAL A 111 -13.09 -6.36 11.71
C VAL A 111 -12.31 -7.62 12.04
N GLU A 112 -11.97 -8.42 11.04
CA GLU A 112 -11.08 -9.57 11.20
C GLU A 112 -9.63 -9.06 11.32
N PRO A 113 -8.84 -9.54 12.32
CA PRO A 113 -7.49 -9.06 12.52
C PRO A 113 -6.54 -9.54 11.43
N THR A 114 -5.71 -8.64 10.96
CA THR A 114 -4.60 -8.97 10.06
C THR A 114 -3.28 -8.94 10.83
N LEU A 115 -2.56 -10.04 10.80
CA LEU A 115 -1.23 -10.20 11.36
C LEU A 115 -0.19 -10.30 10.24
N ARG A 116 1.06 -9.97 10.54
CA ARG A 116 2.17 -10.05 9.60
C ARG A 116 3.11 -11.18 10.05
N LEU A 117 3.54 -12.00 9.11
CA LEU A 117 4.57 -13.01 9.33
C LEU A 117 5.86 -12.51 8.67
N VAL A 118 6.85 -12.24 9.48
CA VAL A 118 8.15 -11.68 9.08
C VAL A 118 9.30 -12.58 9.47
N ALA A 119 10.44 -12.45 8.82
CA ALA A 119 11.67 -13.12 9.24
C ALA A 119 12.27 -12.41 10.47
N ARG A 120 12.71 -13.19 11.46
CA ARG A 120 13.49 -12.67 12.60
C ARG A 120 14.91 -12.31 12.21
N ASP A 121 15.46 -13.12 11.32
CA ASP A 121 16.84 -13.03 10.87
C ASP A 121 16.85 -13.37 9.38
N LEU A 122 17.06 -12.35 8.55
CA LEU A 122 17.04 -12.48 7.10
C LEU A 122 18.16 -13.37 6.58
N ASP A 123 19.31 -13.37 7.23
CA ASP A 123 20.49 -14.13 6.80
C ASP A 123 20.29 -15.64 6.99
N ARG A 124 19.38 -16.03 7.86
CA ARG A 124 19.04 -17.45 8.12
C ARG A 124 17.91 -18.00 7.26
N ILE A 125 17.20 -17.13 6.55
CA ILE A 125 16.14 -17.58 5.65
C ILE A 125 16.78 -18.23 4.43
N PRO A 126 16.43 -19.49 4.10
CA PRO A 126 16.90 -20.12 2.86
C PRO A 126 16.51 -19.26 1.66
N ALA A 127 17.43 -19.01 0.77
CA ALA A 127 17.12 -18.32 -0.48
C ALA A 127 16.03 -19.07 -1.24
N PRO A 128 15.09 -18.38 -1.91
CA PRO A 128 14.13 -19.04 -2.76
C PRO A 128 14.86 -19.87 -3.82
N PRO A 129 14.33 -21.04 -4.23
CA PRO A 129 14.90 -21.79 -5.31
C PRO A 129 15.01 -20.88 -6.53
N THR A 130 16.21 -20.58 -6.94
CA THR A 130 16.49 -19.74 -8.10
C THR A 130 16.09 -20.51 -9.35
N ALA A 131 15.01 -20.11 -10.02
CA ALA A 131 15.08 -20.15 -11.47
C ALA A 131 16.30 -19.29 -11.83
N ALA A 132 17.28 -19.86 -12.48
CA ALA A 132 18.51 -19.15 -12.82
C ALA A 132 18.12 -17.80 -13.45
N ASP A 133 18.57 -16.70 -12.83
CA ASP A 133 18.35 -15.38 -13.41
C ASP A 133 19.10 -15.37 -14.76
N PRO A 134 18.41 -15.23 -15.89
CA PRO A 134 19.05 -15.31 -17.21
C PRO A 134 20.02 -14.15 -17.45
N LEU A 135 19.88 -13.09 -16.67
CA LEU A 135 20.72 -11.89 -16.82
C LEU A 135 22.02 -12.00 -16.02
N PRO A 136 23.12 -11.42 -16.49
CA PRO A 136 24.37 -11.39 -15.75
C PRO A 136 24.19 -10.62 -14.43
N PRO A 137 24.94 -10.95 -13.37
CA PRO A 137 24.85 -10.20 -12.11
C PRO A 137 25.08 -8.71 -12.34
N GLN A 138 24.32 -7.86 -11.66
CA GLN A 138 24.59 -6.44 -11.60
C GLN A 138 25.90 -6.23 -10.81
N ARG A 139 26.71 -5.27 -11.23
CA ARG A 139 28.00 -4.94 -10.61
C ARG A 139 28.17 -3.42 -10.52
N GLY A 140 29.03 -3.00 -9.60
CA GLY A 140 29.34 -1.60 -9.37
C GLY A 140 28.16 -0.82 -8.79
N THR A 141 28.14 0.46 -9.02
CA THR A 141 27.14 1.36 -8.46
C THR A 141 25.79 1.22 -9.17
N LEU A 142 24.76 0.96 -8.38
CA LEU A 142 23.36 0.91 -8.83
C LEU A 142 22.61 2.16 -8.39
N ARG A 143 21.64 2.56 -9.20
CA ARG A 143 20.68 3.62 -8.90
C ARG A 143 19.29 3.01 -8.82
N LEU A 144 18.54 3.41 -7.80
CA LEU A 144 17.14 3.07 -7.69
C LEU A 144 16.30 4.07 -8.48
N VAL A 145 15.43 3.55 -9.31
CA VAL A 145 14.58 4.32 -10.21
C VAL A 145 13.15 3.84 -10.06
N SER A 146 12.25 4.77 -9.83
CA SER A 146 10.81 4.53 -9.90
C SER A 146 10.17 5.43 -10.93
N PHE A 147 9.06 5.00 -11.50
CA PHE A 147 8.28 5.78 -12.42
C PHE A 147 6.86 5.27 -12.49
N PHE A 148 5.95 6.15 -12.81
CA PHE A 148 4.58 5.79 -13.18
C PHE A 148 4.02 6.81 -14.15
N ARG A 149 3.02 6.38 -14.92
CA ARG A 149 2.23 7.27 -15.76
C ARG A 149 0.82 6.72 -15.89
N PHE A 150 -0.15 7.53 -15.59
CA PHE A 150 -1.54 7.27 -15.96
C PHE A 150 -1.74 7.70 -17.41
N ALA A 151 -2.04 6.75 -18.27
CA ALA A 151 -2.31 6.95 -19.70
C ALA A 151 -3.18 5.80 -20.18
N ALA A 152 -4.19 6.07 -20.97
CA ALA A 152 -4.98 5.02 -21.58
C ALA A 152 -4.12 4.20 -22.55
N LEU A 153 -3.88 2.93 -22.23
CA LEU A 153 -3.13 2.00 -23.04
C LEU A 153 -4.06 0.90 -23.57
N SER A 154 -4.21 0.81 -24.88
CA SER A 154 -4.94 -0.29 -25.51
C SER A 154 -4.22 -1.63 -25.29
N ASP A 155 -4.93 -2.74 -25.50
CA ASP A 155 -4.36 -4.08 -25.43
C ASP A 155 -3.20 -4.23 -26.41
N GLU A 156 -3.36 -3.73 -27.63
CA GLU A 156 -2.32 -3.74 -28.66
C GLU A 156 -1.07 -2.96 -28.23
N GLN A 157 -1.25 -1.77 -27.66
CA GLN A 157 -0.12 -0.99 -27.13
C GLN A 157 0.62 -1.73 -26.03
N ARG A 158 -0.11 -2.36 -25.09
CA ARG A 158 0.49 -3.14 -24.00
C ARG A 158 1.19 -4.39 -24.52
N ASP A 159 0.64 -5.04 -25.56
CA ASP A 159 1.24 -6.21 -26.22
C ASP A 159 2.56 -5.87 -26.91
N HIS A 160 2.70 -4.67 -27.46
CA HIS A 160 3.95 -4.17 -28.04
C HIS A 160 4.94 -3.65 -26.98
N LEU A 161 4.44 -2.94 -25.96
CA LEU A 161 5.29 -2.35 -24.92
C LEU A 161 5.95 -3.41 -24.04
N GLN A 162 5.25 -4.49 -23.71
CA GLN A 162 5.78 -5.52 -22.80
C GLN A 162 7.09 -6.13 -23.31
N PRO A 163 7.18 -6.69 -24.53
CA PRO A 163 8.44 -7.26 -25.03
C PRO A 163 9.50 -6.17 -25.28
N SER A 164 9.10 -4.96 -25.70
CA SER A 164 10.02 -3.87 -25.95
C SER A 164 10.72 -3.42 -24.65
N LEU A 165 9.95 -3.25 -23.58
CA LEU A 165 10.49 -2.94 -22.26
C LEU A 165 11.34 -4.08 -21.70
N GLN A 166 10.91 -5.32 -21.84
CA GLN A 166 11.68 -6.47 -21.40
C GLN A 166 13.06 -6.49 -22.08
N MET A 167 13.10 -6.39 -23.40
CA MET A 167 14.32 -6.41 -24.18
C MET A 167 15.24 -5.21 -23.88
N LEU A 168 14.69 -3.99 -23.80
CA LEU A 168 15.44 -2.80 -23.44
C LEU A 168 16.12 -2.94 -22.08
N LEU A 169 15.36 -3.32 -21.07
CA LEU A 169 15.84 -3.39 -19.70
C LEU A 169 16.79 -4.56 -19.46
N GLU A 170 16.62 -5.66 -20.18
CA GLU A 170 17.61 -6.76 -20.22
C GLU A 170 18.93 -6.29 -20.81
N THR A 171 18.88 -5.55 -21.93
CA THR A 171 20.07 -5.00 -22.60
C THR A 171 20.84 -4.07 -21.67
N LEU A 172 20.14 -3.24 -20.89
CA LEU A 172 20.74 -2.31 -19.91
C LEU A 172 21.02 -2.98 -18.56
N ASN A 173 20.90 -4.29 -18.45
CA ASN A 173 21.09 -5.05 -17.22
C ASN A 173 20.32 -4.50 -16.02
N CYS A 174 19.11 -3.99 -16.24
CA CYS A 174 18.21 -3.54 -15.20
C CYS A 174 17.54 -4.72 -14.48
N ARG A 175 17.18 -4.53 -13.21
CA ARG A 175 16.38 -5.45 -12.42
C ARG A 175 15.20 -4.72 -11.83
N GLY A 176 14.12 -5.44 -11.53
CA GLY A 176 12.96 -4.86 -10.88
C GLY A 176 11.65 -5.32 -11.49
N SER A 177 10.59 -4.56 -11.28
CA SER A 177 9.27 -4.90 -11.75
C SER A 177 8.60 -3.74 -12.45
N ILE A 178 7.96 -4.03 -13.59
CA ILE A 178 7.13 -3.10 -14.33
C ILE A 178 5.76 -3.71 -14.54
N TYR A 179 4.73 -2.93 -14.29
CA TYR A 179 3.33 -3.28 -14.54
C TYR A 179 2.75 -2.39 -15.62
N LEU A 180 2.13 -3.03 -16.61
CA LEU A 180 1.38 -2.41 -17.70
C LEU A 180 -0.10 -2.72 -17.50
N ALA A 181 -0.93 -1.70 -17.48
CA ALA A 181 -2.38 -1.85 -17.33
C ALA A 181 -3.13 -0.93 -18.30
N PRO A 182 -4.46 -1.10 -18.49
CA PRO A 182 -5.24 -0.19 -19.32
C PRO A 182 -5.14 1.27 -18.87
N GLU A 183 -4.88 1.50 -17.58
CA GLU A 183 -4.75 2.84 -16.97
C GLU A 183 -3.32 3.41 -17.03
N GLY A 184 -2.29 2.64 -17.50
CA GLY A 184 -0.93 3.16 -17.63
C GLY A 184 0.18 2.19 -17.33
N VAL A 185 1.29 2.74 -16.81
CA VAL A 185 2.52 2.01 -16.45
C VAL A 185 2.99 2.40 -15.05
N ASN A 186 3.57 1.43 -14.33
CA ASN A 186 4.25 1.64 -13.05
C ASN A 186 5.48 0.73 -12.98
N GLY A 187 6.62 1.27 -12.57
CA GLY A 187 7.87 0.53 -12.51
C GLY A 187 8.79 0.95 -11.37
N GLN A 188 9.54 -0.03 -10.88
CA GLN A 188 10.64 0.17 -9.93
C GLN A 188 11.80 -0.71 -10.34
N LEU A 189 12.98 -0.10 -10.45
CA LEU A 189 14.16 -0.72 -11.02
C LEU A 189 15.41 -0.43 -10.18
N SER A 190 16.34 -1.37 -10.17
CA SER A 190 17.76 -1.10 -9.95
C SER A 190 18.46 -1.04 -11.32
N VAL A 191 19.18 0.03 -11.54
CA VAL A 191 19.79 0.38 -12.83
C VAL A 191 21.28 0.61 -12.61
N PRO A 192 22.19 -0.02 -13.38
CA PRO A 192 23.59 0.34 -13.33
C PRO A 192 23.75 1.84 -13.61
N ALA A 193 24.54 2.54 -12.78
CA ALA A 193 24.68 3.99 -12.88
C ALA A 193 25.16 4.45 -14.26
N THR A 194 25.97 3.62 -14.94
CA THR A 194 26.46 3.86 -16.30
C THR A 194 25.36 3.84 -17.35
N GLU A 195 24.26 3.13 -17.09
CA GLU A 195 23.17 2.92 -18.06
C GLU A 195 21.99 3.89 -17.84
N LEU A 196 22.05 4.73 -16.81
CA LEU A 196 20.92 5.59 -16.42
C LEU A 196 20.50 6.57 -17.53
N GLU A 197 21.46 7.21 -18.19
CA GLU A 197 21.17 8.19 -19.26
C GLU A 197 20.66 7.52 -20.53
N GLU A 198 21.14 6.31 -20.84
CA GLU A 198 20.59 5.52 -21.93
C GLU A 198 19.17 5.07 -21.63
N LEU A 199 18.91 4.63 -20.40
CA LEU A 199 17.55 4.30 -19.94
C LEU A 199 16.61 5.49 -20.13
N ARG A 200 17.00 6.70 -19.70
CA ARG A 200 16.17 7.92 -19.87
C ARG A 200 15.81 8.14 -21.33
N ARG A 201 16.80 8.09 -22.19
CA ARG A 201 16.64 8.32 -23.63
C ARG A 201 15.74 7.27 -24.28
N ALA A 202 15.99 6.01 -23.97
CA ALA A 202 15.25 4.90 -24.56
C ALA A 202 13.80 4.83 -24.07
N MET A 203 13.56 5.07 -22.78
CA MET A 203 12.19 5.13 -22.22
C MET A 203 11.37 6.26 -22.83
N ALA A 204 11.97 7.42 -23.03
CA ALA A 204 11.31 8.58 -23.66
C ALA A 204 10.95 8.34 -25.14
N ALA A 205 11.64 7.40 -25.80
CA ALA A 205 11.41 7.05 -27.20
C ALA A 205 10.34 5.96 -27.40
N LEU A 206 9.88 5.32 -26.32
CA LEU A 206 8.88 4.25 -26.41
C LEU A 206 7.48 4.83 -26.66
N PRO A 207 6.78 4.42 -27.75
CA PRO A 207 5.44 4.90 -28.05
C PRO A 207 4.47 4.58 -26.90
N GLY A 208 3.65 5.56 -26.52
CA GLY A 208 2.68 5.44 -25.42
C GLY A 208 3.25 5.74 -24.03
N LEU A 209 4.57 5.99 -23.92
CA LEU A 209 5.22 6.44 -22.70
C LEU A 209 5.70 7.91 -22.79
N ASP A 210 5.16 8.68 -23.74
CA ASP A 210 5.50 10.08 -23.94
C ASP A 210 5.32 10.88 -22.65
N GLY A 211 6.37 11.62 -22.25
CA GLY A 211 6.37 12.39 -21.00
C GLY A 211 6.47 11.55 -19.73
N LEU A 212 6.88 10.27 -19.83
CA LEU A 212 7.25 9.48 -18.66
C LEU A 212 8.52 10.06 -18.04
N GLU A 213 8.43 10.41 -16.77
CA GLU A 213 9.56 10.89 -15.98
C GLU A 213 10.11 9.79 -15.08
N LEU A 214 11.44 9.69 -15.01
CA LEU A 214 12.12 8.75 -14.13
C LEU A 214 12.48 9.44 -12.82
N ASN A 215 11.85 9.02 -11.74
CA ASN A 215 12.20 9.44 -10.39
C ASN A 215 13.41 8.64 -9.91
N VAL A 216 14.59 9.25 -10.02
CA VAL A 216 15.87 8.66 -9.61
C VAL A 216 16.16 9.04 -8.18
N GLN A 217 16.34 8.05 -7.31
CA GLN A 217 16.67 8.30 -5.92
C GLN A 217 18.03 9.02 -5.80
N HIS A 218 18.11 10.01 -4.89
CA HIS A 218 19.36 10.73 -4.66
C HIS A 218 20.47 9.77 -4.18
N PRO A 219 21.72 9.91 -4.65
CA PRO A 219 22.81 8.98 -4.28
C PRO A 219 23.00 8.79 -2.77
N SER A 220 22.83 9.85 -2.00
CA SER A 220 22.97 9.79 -0.53
C SER A 220 21.84 9.05 0.18
N LEU A 221 20.72 8.75 -0.52
CA LEU A 221 19.57 8.05 0.02
C LEU A 221 19.49 6.59 -0.41
N GLY A 222 20.32 6.16 -1.36
CA GLY A 222 20.19 4.79 -1.87
C GLY A 222 21.11 4.49 -3.04
N THR A 223 22.40 4.79 -2.91
CA THR A 223 23.40 4.20 -3.78
C THR A 223 23.72 2.81 -3.24
N ILE A 224 23.60 1.81 -4.10
CA ILE A 224 23.88 0.42 -3.77
C ILE A 224 25.16 0.01 -4.49
N ASP A 225 26.10 -0.51 -3.73
CA ASP A 225 27.27 -1.19 -4.27
C ASP A 225 26.91 -2.66 -4.51
N ALA A 226 26.64 -3.01 -5.75
CA ALA A 226 26.24 -4.38 -6.11
C ALA A 226 27.33 -5.43 -5.88
N ASP A 227 28.58 -5.03 -5.66
CA ASP A 227 29.67 -5.94 -5.34
C ASP A 227 29.80 -6.18 -3.82
N ALA A 228 29.26 -5.27 -2.99
CA ALA A 228 29.30 -5.34 -1.53
C ALA A 228 27.95 -5.74 -0.89
N ASP A 229 26.83 -5.30 -1.46
CA ASP A 229 25.50 -5.47 -0.90
C ASP A 229 24.63 -6.36 -1.79
N PRO A 230 23.64 -7.09 -1.23
CA PRO A 230 22.67 -7.81 -2.02
C PRO A 230 21.84 -6.82 -2.85
N THR A 231 21.73 -7.09 -4.16
CA THR A 231 20.91 -6.27 -5.06
C THR A 231 19.44 -6.28 -4.63
N PRO A 232 18.74 -5.13 -4.63
CA PRO A 232 17.37 -5.01 -4.16
C PRO A 232 16.39 -5.84 -4.98
N TYR A 233 16.70 -6.09 -6.24
CA TYR A 233 15.92 -6.92 -7.15
C TYR A 233 16.77 -8.03 -7.75
N ARG A 234 16.29 -9.27 -7.66
CA ARG A 234 17.00 -10.44 -8.19
C ARG A 234 16.75 -10.69 -9.69
N LYS A 235 15.63 -10.22 -10.22
CA LYS A 235 15.20 -10.47 -11.59
C LYS A 235 14.45 -9.28 -12.17
N LEU A 236 14.36 -9.22 -13.48
CA LEU A 236 13.48 -8.32 -14.20
C LEU A 236 12.13 -8.99 -14.46
N VAL A 237 11.04 -8.26 -14.21
CA VAL A 237 9.67 -8.71 -14.44
C VAL A 237 8.89 -7.60 -15.11
N VAL A 238 8.44 -7.80 -16.34
CA VAL A 238 7.50 -6.91 -17.03
C VAL A 238 6.19 -7.67 -17.22
N ARG A 239 5.10 -7.20 -16.59
CA ARG A 239 3.80 -7.89 -16.59
C ARG A 239 2.66 -6.99 -16.96
N LYS A 240 1.69 -7.54 -17.68
CA LYS A 240 0.37 -6.92 -17.84
C LYS A 240 -0.46 -7.21 -16.58
N LYS A 241 -1.19 -6.20 -16.14
CA LYS A 241 -2.11 -6.26 -14.99
C LYS A 241 -3.40 -5.51 -15.30
N ARG A 242 -4.43 -5.68 -14.47
CA ARG A 242 -5.68 -4.91 -14.57
C ARG A 242 -5.49 -3.45 -14.18
N GLN A 243 -4.64 -3.19 -13.20
CA GLN A 243 -4.32 -1.86 -12.67
C GLN A 243 -2.82 -1.72 -12.44
N ILE A 244 -2.27 -0.50 -12.61
CA ILE A 244 -0.87 -0.22 -12.27
C ILE A 244 -0.66 -0.12 -10.77
N LEU A 245 -1.74 0.17 -10.03
CA LEU A 245 -1.82 0.19 -8.59
C LEU A 245 -3.19 -0.36 -8.18
N THR A 246 -3.22 -1.49 -7.51
CA THR A 246 -4.46 -2.14 -7.08
C THR A 246 -5.16 -1.31 -6.01
N ASP A 247 -6.32 -0.76 -6.33
CA ASP A 247 -7.08 0.14 -5.46
C ASP A 247 -8.36 -0.47 -4.89
N GLY A 248 -8.80 -1.63 -5.38
CA GLY A 248 -10.04 -2.27 -4.95
C GLY A 248 -11.33 -1.60 -5.42
N LEU A 249 -11.28 -0.45 -6.08
CA LEU A 249 -12.49 0.28 -6.52
C LEU A 249 -13.24 -0.41 -7.64
N SER A 250 -12.54 -1.10 -8.53
CA SER A 250 -13.14 -1.80 -9.68
C SER A 250 -14.02 -2.99 -9.29
N GLN A 251 -13.89 -3.53 -8.09
CA GLN A 251 -14.70 -4.64 -7.59
C GLN A 251 -16.00 -4.19 -6.90
N SER A 252 -16.11 -2.91 -6.58
CA SER A 252 -17.25 -2.33 -5.85
C SER A 252 -18.29 -1.70 -6.77
N SER A 253 -18.15 -1.74 -8.08
CA SER A 253 -18.85 -0.86 -9.00
C SER A 253 -20.25 -1.30 -9.39
N THR A 254 -21.21 -1.03 -8.55
CA THR A 254 -22.59 -0.86 -9.05
C THR A 254 -23.07 0.59 -8.99
N ALA A 255 -22.28 1.56 -8.54
CA ALA A 255 -22.80 2.88 -8.21
C ALA A 255 -21.94 4.11 -8.54
N SER A 256 -20.64 4.01 -8.88
CA SER A 256 -19.86 5.20 -9.19
C SER A 256 -19.28 5.18 -10.60
N PRO A 257 -19.37 6.29 -11.36
CA PRO A 257 -18.65 6.42 -12.61
C PRO A 257 -17.14 6.24 -12.34
N ALA A 258 -16.41 5.67 -13.31
CA ALA A 258 -14.98 5.51 -13.19
C ALA A 258 -14.30 6.86 -12.90
N LEU A 259 -13.43 6.89 -11.89
CA LEU A 259 -12.68 8.11 -11.57
C LEU A 259 -11.74 8.49 -12.71
N ASP A 260 -11.70 9.78 -12.99
CA ASP A 260 -10.80 10.35 -13.99
C ASP A 260 -9.47 10.72 -13.32
N TRP A 261 -8.43 9.92 -13.56
CA TRP A 261 -7.10 10.14 -12.98
C TRP A 261 -6.42 11.43 -13.47
N SER A 262 -6.88 12.03 -14.56
CA SER A 262 -6.39 13.35 -15.01
C SER A 262 -6.88 14.50 -14.13
N ARG A 263 -7.94 14.27 -13.36
CA ARG A 263 -8.52 15.19 -12.38
C ARG A 263 -8.16 14.71 -10.97
N SER A 264 -6.93 14.93 -10.58
CA SER A 264 -6.33 14.38 -9.36
C SER A 264 -5.67 15.45 -8.49
N GLY A 265 -6.33 16.60 -8.37
CA GLY A 265 -5.84 17.74 -7.60
C GLY A 265 -4.66 18.47 -8.28
N THR A 266 -4.16 19.50 -7.61
CA THR A 266 -3.00 20.26 -8.06
C THR A 266 -1.71 19.57 -7.64
N GLU A 267 -0.82 19.32 -8.61
CA GLU A 267 0.53 18.83 -8.33
C GLU A 267 1.42 19.99 -7.93
N LEU A 268 2.10 19.87 -6.80
CA LEU A 268 3.05 20.87 -6.30
C LEU A 268 4.48 20.35 -6.42
N GLU A 269 5.36 21.20 -6.90
CA GLU A 269 6.80 20.97 -6.80
C GLU A 269 7.24 20.93 -5.33
N ALA A 270 8.37 20.29 -5.05
CA ALA A 270 8.85 20.13 -3.68
C ALA A 270 9.08 21.47 -2.96
N ALA A 271 9.46 22.53 -3.68
CA ALA A 271 9.61 23.88 -3.12
C ALA A 271 8.26 24.47 -2.71
N GLU A 272 7.26 24.44 -3.60
CA GLU A 272 5.90 24.93 -3.33
C GLU A 272 5.25 24.13 -2.19
N TRP A 273 5.47 22.80 -2.18
CA TRP A 273 5.03 21.94 -1.12
C TRP A 273 5.62 22.34 0.24
N HIS A 274 6.94 22.59 0.28
CA HIS A 274 7.64 23.01 1.49
C HIS A 274 7.10 24.33 2.07
N GLU A 275 6.81 25.28 1.21
CA GLU A 275 6.23 26.58 1.59
C GLU A 275 4.79 26.44 2.11
N MET A 276 4.02 25.50 1.54
CA MET A 276 2.63 25.26 1.91
C MET A 276 2.46 24.40 3.16
N LEU A 277 3.49 23.66 3.58
CA LEU A 277 3.45 22.87 4.81
C LEU A 277 3.19 23.79 6.02
N PRO A 278 2.31 23.39 6.95
CA PRO A 278 2.04 24.16 8.16
C PRO A 278 3.33 24.59 8.87
N ALA A 279 3.34 25.79 9.43
CA ALA A 279 4.41 26.20 10.32
C ALA A 279 4.33 25.42 11.63
N ASP A 280 5.47 25.29 12.33
CA ASP A 280 5.57 24.58 13.58
C ASP A 280 4.49 25.10 14.57
N GLY A 281 3.67 24.19 15.06
CA GLY A 281 2.60 24.49 16.03
C GLY A 281 1.26 24.95 15.44
N ALA A 282 1.10 25.09 14.13
CA ALA A 282 -0.17 25.48 13.48
C ALA A 282 -1.14 24.30 13.28
N ALA A 283 -0.86 23.13 13.79
CA ALA A 283 -1.74 21.98 13.71
C ALA A 283 -3.04 22.25 14.51
N GLY A 284 -4.18 22.34 13.79
CA GLY A 284 -5.50 22.47 14.42
C GLY A 284 -6.25 23.77 14.13
N GLU A 285 -5.69 24.74 13.41
CA GLU A 285 -6.47 25.87 12.89
C GLU A 285 -7.29 25.43 11.67
N ASP A 286 -8.59 25.71 11.66
CA ASP A 286 -9.52 25.34 10.57
C ASP A 286 -9.08 25.88 9.19
N ALA A 287 -8.24 26.89 9.16
CA ALA A 287 -7.68 27.49 7.95
C ALA A 287 -6.38 26.82 7.46
N ALA A 288 -5.69 26.05 8.31
CA ALA A 288 -4.47 25.37 7.92
C ALA A 288 -4.76 24.17 7.01
N PRO A 289 -3.85 23.86 6.05
CA PRO A 289 -3.98 22.66 5.24
C PRO A 289 -4.03 21.41 6.12
N LEU A 290 -4.93 20.47 5.78
CA LEU A 290 -4.91 19.14 6.34
C LEU A 290 -3.90 18.30 5.55
N LEU A 291 -2.86 17.81 6.23
CA LEU A 291 -1.78 17.04 5.64
C LEU A 291 -2.00 15.56 5.90
N LEU A 292 -2.19 14.78 4.83
CA LEU A 292 -2.49 13.35 4.89
C LEU A 292 -1.35 12.50 4.31
N ASP A 293 -0.85 11.57 5.11
CA ASP A 293 0.05 10.52 4.66
C ASP A 293 -0.76 9.35 4.10
N CYS A 294 -0.75 9.19 2.76
CA CYS A 294 -1.51 8.16 2.04
C CYS A 294 -0.76 6.83 1.92
N ARG A 295 0.25 6.61 2.75
CA ARG A 295 0.98 5.36 2.82
C ARG A 295 0.34 4.40 3.81
N ASN A 296 0.81 3.15 3.77
CA ASN A 296 0.44 2.18 4.78
C ASN A 296 1.05 2.57 6.15
N GLY A 297 0.41 2.15 7.24
CA GLY A 297 0.81 2.53 8.59
C GLY A 297 2.29 2.25 8.90
N TYR A 298 2.82 1.09 8.47
CA TYR A 298 4.21 0.72 8.67
C TYR A 298 5.22 1.64 7.95
N GLU A 299 4.82 2.28 6.85
CA GLU A 299 5.65 3.26 6.14
C GLU A 299 5.66 4.61 6.88
N SER A 300 4.47 5.05 7.32
CA SER A 300 4.30 6.31 8.06
C SER A 300 5.00 6.27 9.40
N ASP A 301 5.00 5.10 10.02
CA ASP A 301 5.70 4.85 11.28
C ASP A 301 7.23 4.95 11.16
N ALA A 302 7.82 4.65 10.00
CA ALA A 302 9.26 4.80 9.78
C ALA A 302 9.67 6.28 9.70
N GLY A 303 8.82 7.11 9.16
CA GLY A 303 8.99 8.55 9.07
C GLY A 303 7.83 9.20 8.33
N THR A 304 7.59 10.48 8.61
CA THR A 304 6.51 11.25 8.00
C THR A 304 6.83 12.75 8.05
N PHE A 305 6.02 13.58 7.41
CA PHE A 305 6.09 15.03 7.63
C PHE A 305 5.52 15.42 9.00
N GLU A 306 6.11 16.41 9.62
CA GLU A 306 5.61 16.95 10.86
C GLU A 306 4.16 17.45 10.71
N GLY A 307 3.31 17.07 11.65
CA GLY A 307 1.88 17.41 11.62
C GLY A 307 1.04 16.60 10.63
N ALA A 308 1.60 15.61 9.93
CA ALA A 308 0.83 14.77 9.04
C ALA A 308 -0.03 13.75 9.79
N GLU A 309 -1.24 13.55 9.29
CA GLU A 309 -2.13 12.50 9.75
C GLU A 309 -2.02 11.29 8.81
N ALA A 310 -1.54 10.17 9.32
CA ALA A 310 -1.48 8.91 8.57
C ALA A 310 -2.87 8.31 8.36
N LEU A 311 -3.10 7.69 7.20
CA LEU A 311 -4.30 6.89 6.96
C LEU A 311 -4.28 5.59 7.78
N ASN A 312 -3.10 5.10 8.15
CA ASN A 312 -2.91 3.89 8.97
C ASN A 312 -3.55 2.63 8.36
N THR A 313 -3.52 2.53 7.05
CA THR A 313 -4.00 1.36 6.32
C THR A 313 -2.95 0.26 6.26
N GLU A 314 -3.37 -0.99 6.17
CA GLU A 314 -2.48 -2.14 5.92
C GLU A 314 -2.24 -2.33 4.42
N VAL A 315 -3.27 -2.07 3.62
CA VAL A 315 -3.24 -2.11 2.15
C VAL A 315 -3.93 -0.90 1.55
N PHE A 316 -3.50 -0.48 0.37
CA PHE A 316 -3.98 0.74 -0.26
C PHE A 316 -5.50 0.76 -0.52
N SER A 317 -6.11 -0.40 -0.77
CA SER A 317 -7.56 -0.49 -1.01
C SER A 317 -8.44 -0.09 0.19
N GLU A 318 -7.88 -0.04 1.40
CA GLU A 318 -8.58 0.42 2.61
C GLU A 318 -8.68 1.95 2.70
N SER A 319 -7.88 2.67 1.91
CA SER A 319 -7.77 4.14 1.98
C SER A 319 -9.11 4.85 1.78
N TRP A 320 -10.03 4.26 1.01
CA TRP A 320 -11.29 4.91 0.65
C TRP A 320 -12.22 5.11 1.83
N ASP A 321 -12.38 4.11 2.67
CA ASP A 321 -13.23 4.18 3.85
C ASP A 321 -12.59 5.06 4.93
N VAL A 322 -11.27 4.98 5.08
CA VAL A 322 -10.53 5.87 6.00
C VAL A 322 -10.65 7.32 5.57
N LEU A 323 -10.51 7.63 4.27
CA LEU A 323 -10.67 8.99 3.75
C LEU A 323 -12.10 9.51 3.95
N ARG A 324 -13.13 8.69 3.72
CA ARG A 324 -14.52 9.08 4.02
C ARG A 324 -14.70 9.45 5.49
N GLN A 325 -14.15 8.65 6.39
CA GLN A 325 -14.25 8.90 7.83
C GLN A 325 -13.47 10.12 8.29
N LYS A 326 -12.21 10.26 7.85
CA LYS A 326 -11.34 11.39 8.23
C LYS A 326 -11.83 12.72 7.69
N LEU A 327 -12.46 12.72 6.54
CA LEU A 327 -12.93 13.92 5.85
C LEU A 327 -14.44 14.19 6.07
N ASP A 328 -15.10 13.39 6.93
CA ASP A 328 -16.48 13.68 7.32
C ASP A 328 -16.56 14.94 8.15
N GLY A 329 -17.49 15.84 7.77
CA GLY A 329 -17.63 17.16 8.43
C GLY A 329 -16.54 18.18 8.13
N VAL A 330 -15.48 17.83 7.41
CA VAL A 330 -14.44 18.80 6.99
C VAL A 330 -14.99 19.72 5.90
N PRO A 331 -14.81 21.06 6.01
CA PRO A 331 -15.24 22.01 4.97
C PRO A 331 -14.64 21.65 3.61
N LYS A 332 -15.46 21.68 2.54
CA LYS A 332 -15.04 21.22 1.20
C LYS A 332 -14.03 22.15 0.51
N ASP A 333 -13.85 23.35 1.02
CA ASP A 333 -12.86 24.33 0.59
C ASP A 333 -11.59 24.35 1.47
N ARG A 334 -11.53 23.53 2.54
CA ARG A 334 -10.30 23.37 3.30
C ARG A 334 -9.23 22.73 2.41
N PRO A 335 -8.00 23.28 2.38
CA PRO A 335 -6.91 22.67 1.62
C PRO A 335 -6.56 21.29 2.16
N ILE A 336 -6.49 20.29 1.29
CA ILE A 336 -6.07 18.93 1.62
C ILE A 336 -4.77 18.64 0.88
N MET A 337 -3.70 18.42 1.59
CA MET A 337 -2.40 18.06 1.06
C MET A 337 -2.17 16.56 1.27
N MET A 338 -1.88 15.83 0.21
CA MET A 338 -1.71 14.37 0.24
C MET A 338 -0.36 13.97 -0.34
N PHE A 339 0.35 13.08 0.36
CA PHE A 339 1.63 12.57 -0.10
C PHE A 339 1.76 11.06 0.08
N CYS A 340 2.67 10.47 -0.70
CA CYS A 340 3.12 9.09 -0.55
C CYS A 340 4.57 8.98 -0.99
N THR A 341 5.12 7.79 -1.05
CA THR A 341 6.55 7.56 -1.34
C THR A 341 7.00 8.15 -2.69
N GLY A 342 6.28 7.83 -3.77
CA GLY A 342 6.65 8.25 -5.14
C GLY A 342 5.54 8.97 -5.92
N GLY A 343 4.40 9.31 -5.30
CA GLY A 343 3.31 10.09 -5.91
C GLY A 343 2.16 9.29 -6.50
N ILE A 344 2.33 8.02 -6.85
CA ILE A 344 1.30 7.23 -7.57
C ILE A 344 0.00 7.06 -6.79
N ARG A 345 0.07 6.76 -5.46
CA ARG A 345 -1.12 6.64 -4.62
C ARG A 345 -1.88 7.96 -4.54
N CYS A 346 -1.15 9.08 -4.53
CA CYS A 346 -1.72 10.41 -4.42
C CYS A 346 -2.54 10.82 -5.64
N VAL A 347 -2.24 10.32 -6.82
CA VAL A 347 -3.10 10.53 -7.99
C VAL A 347 -4.48 9.94 -7.73
N LYS A 348 -4.55 8.69 -7.26
CA LYS A 348 -5.83 8.01 -6.99
C LYS A 348 -6.56 8.62 -5.79
N THR A 349 -5.87 8.91 -4.69
CA THR A 349 -6.51 9.49 -3.50
C THR A 349 -7.01 10.91 -3.72
N ASN A 350 -6.27 11.75 -4.46
CA ASN A 350 -6.74 13.09 -4.82
C ASN A 350 -7.95 13.04 -5.75
N ALA A 351 -7.93 12.17 -6.78
CA ALA A 351 -9.08 12.00 -7.66
C ALA A 351 -10.33 11.57 -6.87
N PHE A 352 -10.19 10.66 -5.92
CA PHE A 352 -11.27 10.24 -5.05
C PHE A 352 -11.79 11.36 -4.16
N VAL A 353 -10.90 12.09 -3.48
CA VAL A 353 -11.26 13.19 -2.58
C VAL A 353 -11.92 14.34 -3.34
N GLU A 354 -11.47 14.63 -4.55
CA GLU A 354 -12.06 15.66 -5.41
C GLU A 354 -13.40 15.22 -6.00
N GLN A 355 -13.45 14.05 -6.63
CA GLN A 355 -14.58 13.66 -7.46
C GLN A 355 -15.70 12.97 -6.66
N GLU A 356 -15.37 12.16 -5.65
CA GLU A 356 -16.36 11.47 -4.83
C GLU A 356 -16.72 12.25 -3.57
N LEU A 357 -15.73 12.90 -2.92
CA LEU A 357 -15.97 13.62 -1.67
C LEU A 357 -16.24 15.12 -1.86
N GLY A 358 -16.01 15.66 -3.07
CA GLY A 358 -16.35 17.03 -3.45
C GLY A 358 -15.44 18.12 -2.88
N PHE A 359 -14.20 17.79 -2.50
CA PHE A 359 -13.23 18.80 -2.09
C PHE A 359 -12.70 19.57 -3.29
N THR A 360 -12.51 20.87 -3.15
CA THR A 360 -12.15 21.77 -4.25
C THR A 360 -10.71 22.25 -4.23
N ARG A 361 -9.98 21.99 -3.14
CA ARG A 361 -8.60 22.41 -2.94
C ARG A 361 -7.75 21.23 -2.49
N THR A 362 -7.42 20.33 -3.43
CA THR A 362 -6.62 19.14 -3.17
C THR A 362 -5.26 19.27 -3.84
N TYR A 363 -4.22 18.87 -3.11
CA TYR A 363 -2.83 19.01 -3.54
C TYR A 363 -2.08 17.70 -3.37
N ARG A 364 -1.16 17.40 -4.28
CA ARG A 364 -0.29 16.25 -4.22
C ARG A 364 1.17 16.63 -4.48
N LEU A 365 2.07 15.96 -3.78
CA LEU A 365 3.51 16.18 -3.89
C LEU A 365 4.04 15.47 -5.14
N ARG A 366 4.68 16.23 -6.05
CA ARG A 366 5.36 15.69 -7.22
C ARG A 366 6.52 14.80 -6.78
N ASP A 367 6.69 13.65 -7.42
CA ASP A 367 7.68 12.62 -7.06
C ASP A 367 7.58 12.11 -5.61
N GLY A 368 6.55 12.51 -4.86
CA GLY A 368 6.34 12.13 -3.48
C GLY A 368 7.50 12.49 -2.54
N ILE A 369 7.68 11.71 -1.49
CA ILE A 369 8.74 11.90 -0.49
C ILE A 369 10.12 11.89 -1.14
N HIS A 370 10.34 11.06 -2.15
CA HIS A 370 11.63 10.98 -2.87
C HIS A 370 11.99 12.32 -3.50
N GLY A 371 11.01 12.98 -4.15
CA GLY A 371 11.22 14.30 -4.74
C GLY A 371 11.51 15.37 -3.68
N TYR A 372 10.77 15.35 -2.58
CA TYR A 372 10.97 16.30 -1.49
C TYR A 372 12.34 16.14 -0.82
N LEU A 373 12.75 14.93 -0.49
CA LEU A 373 14.06 14.69 0.15
C LEU A 373 15.22 15.04 -0.77
N ARG A 374 15.09 14.75 -2.08
CA ARG A 374 16.06 15.19 -3.07
C ARG A 374 16.18 16.73 -3.07
N HIS A 375 15.06 17.45 -3.14
CA HIS A 375 15.02 18.90 -3.10
C HIS A 375 15.66 19.45 -1.81
N ALA A 376 15.35 18.88 -0.66
CA ALA A 376 15.91 19.30 0.61
C ALA A 376 17.43 19.13 0.69
N MET A 377 17.96 18.05 0.08
CA MET A 377 19.41 17.81 0.01
C MET A 377 20.11 18.73 -0.98
N GLU A 378 19.47 19.08 -2.08
CA GLU A 378 20.04 19.91 -3.14
C GLU A 378 19.89 21.40 -2.86
N THR A 379 19.09 21.80 -1.86
CA THR A 379 18.85 23.20 -1.50
C THR A 379 19.66 23.59 -0.26
N PRO A 380 20.75 24.35 -0.38
CA PRO A 380 21.57 24.75 0.76
C PRO A 380 20.78 25.57 1.80
N GLY A 381 20.83 25.13 3.05
CA GLY A 381 20.18 25.81 4.18
C GLY A 381 18.70 25.53 4.36
N LEU A 382 18.08 24.72 3.48
CA LEU A 382 16.69 24.28 3.68
C LEU A 382 16.64 23.26 4.82
N GLN A 383 15.85 23.56 5.84
CA GLN A 383 15.56 22.61 6.90
C GLN A 383 14.41 21.71 6.47
N SER A 384 14.68 20.41 6.37
CA SER A 384 13.64 19.44 6.03
C SER A 384 12.57 19.39 7.13
N LYS A 385 11.31 19.42 6.73
CA LYS A 385 10.14 19.15 7.61
C LYS A 385 9.77 17.66 7.64
N TRP A 386 10.61 16.83 7.06
CA TRP A 386 10.50 15.38 7.15
C TRP A 386 11.18 14.87 8.40
N THR A 387 10.51 13.98 9.14
CA THR A 387 11.03 13.36 10.36
C THR A 387 11.13 11.83 10.18
N GLY A 388 12.17 11.23 10.73
CA GLY A 388 12.41 9.78 10.63
C GLY A 388 13.06 9.35 9.33
N GLU A 389 12.95 8.06 9.04
CA GLU A 389 13.55 7.41 7.87
C GLU A 389 12.54 7.31 6.72
N ASN A 390 13.02 7.41 5.48
CA ASN A 390 12.18 7.12 4.34
C ASN A 390 12.15 5.61 4.11
N PHE A 391 10.97 5.03 4.21
CA PHE A 391 10.75 3.63 3.92
C PHE A 391 10.96 3.36 2.41
N VAL A 392 11.85 2.42 2.08
CA VAL A 392 12.19 2.11 0.69
C VAL A 392 11.68 0.71 0.34
N PHE A 393 10.87 0.61 -0.70
CA PHE A 393 10.17 -0.63 -1.09
C PHE A 393 11.07 -1.79 -1.52
N TYR A 394 12.36 -1.57 -1.81
CA TYR A 394 13.23 -2.65 -2.28
C TYR A 394 13.48 -3.73 -1.23
N GLU A 395 13.45 -3.41 0.05
CA GLU A 395 13.60 -4.41 1.13
C GLU A 395 12.44 -5.40 1.19
N GLN A 396 11.28 -5.04 0.61
CA GLN A 396 10.07 -5.88 0.64
C GLN A 396 9.61 -6.36 -0.74
N GLY A 397 10.19 -5.86 -1.83
CA GLY A 397 9.75 -6.12 -3.20
C GLY A 397 8.42 -5.42 -3.55
N MET A 398 8.20 -5.13 -4.84
CA MET A 398 6.88 -4.70 -5.35
C MET A 398 5.88 -5.86 -5.27
N GLY A 399 5.47 -6.24 -4.10
CA GLY A 399 4.74 -7.50 -4.00
C GLY A 399 3.61 -7.56 -3.03
N SER A 400 3.14 -6.50 -2.42
CA SER A 400 2.10 -6.69 -1.41
C SER A 400 0.93 -5.71 -1.44
N GLU A 401 0.73 -5.01 -2.54
CA GLU A 401 -0.62 -4.48 -2.78
C GLU A 401 -1.45 -5.58 -3.45
N SER A 402 -1.72 -6.64 -2.70
CA SER A 402 -2.55 -7.74 -3.14
C SER A 402 -4.00 -7.44 -2.84
N GLY A 403 -4.69 -6.84 -3.77
CA GLY A 403 -6.10 -7.07 -3.91
C GLY A 403 -6.29 -8.09 -5.03
N ALA A 404 -7.02 -9.14 -4.75
CA ALA A 404 -7.54 -10.18 -5.64
C ALA A 404 -6.55 -10.79 -6.66
N GLU A 405 -6.37 -12.08 -6.55
CA GLU A 405 -5.73 -12.92 -7.55
C GLU A 405 -6.44 -12.69 -8.90
N ASP A 406 -5.68 -12.20 -9.89
CA ASP A 406 -6.07 -12.34 -11.28
C ASP A 406 -6.00 -13.84 -11.60
N GLU A 407 -7.13 -14.53 -11.56
CA GLU A 407 -7.21 -15.87 -12.14
C GLU A 407 -6.77 -15.79 -13.61
N PRO A 408 -5.98 -16.75 -14.11
CA PRO A 408 -5.66 -16.79 -15.51
C PRO A 408 -6.98 -16.95 -16.28
N GLU A 409 -7.21 -16.06 -17.24
CA GLU A 409 -8.29 -16.24 -18.21
C GLU A 409 -8.07 -17.61 -18.87
N GLY A 410 -9.03 -18.53 -18.67
CA GLY A 410 -9.08 -19.79 -19.37
C GLY A 410 -9.13 -19.50 -20.87
N GLU A 411 -8.24 -20.13 -21.61
CA GLU A 411 -8.32 -20.23 -23.06
C GLU A 411 -9.67 -20.87 -23.43
N GLU A 412 -10.52 -20.11 -24.12
CA GLU A 412 -11.52 -20.63 -25.05
C GLU A 412 -11.17 -20.17 -26.46
#